data_19c614b7dca8829eb88a9be379236deb
#
_entry.id   19c614b7dca8829eb88a9be379236deb
#
_cell.length_a   1.000
_cell.length_b   1.000
_cell.length_c   1.000
_cell.angle_alpha   90.00
_cell.angle_beta   90.00
_cell.angle_gamma   90.00
#
_symmetry.space_group_name_H-M   'P 1'
#
loop_
_entity.id
_entity.type
_entity.pdbx_description
1 polymer ?
#
loop_
_entity_poly.entity_id
_entity_poly.type
_entity_poly.pdbx_seq_one_letter_code
_entity_poly.pdbx_strand_id
1 'polypeptide(L)'
;DRGTRCTVFMNSKVKQAQKEGASVADISAGLAYSVIKNALFKVIKVSDASELGKNIVVQGGTFYNDAVLRSFETIAGCQAIRPDIAGIMGAFGAALIARERYGFKECKNTTMLSIDEINELTYTTSMAKCNGCTNNCRLTINKFSGGRKYISGNRCERGLGTVSYTH
;
A
#
# COMPACT_ATOMS: atom_id res chain seq x y z
N ASP A 1 -28.44 -1.83 -7.97
CA ASP A 1 -27.04 -2.25 -8.00
C ASP A 1 -26.46 -2.20 -9.43
N ARG A 2 -25.97 -1.05 -9.87
CA ARG A 2 -25.23 -0.87 -11.14
C ARG A 2 -23.93 -0.08 -10.94
N GLY A 3 -23.33 -0.19 -9.78
CA GLY A 3 -22.32 0.73 -9.29
C GLY A 3 -20.94 0.17 -9.05
N THR A 4 -20.41 -0.66 -9.95
CA THR A 4 -19.02 -1.12 -9.89
C THR A 4 -18.08 -0.23 -10.69
N ARG A 5 -18.16 1.08 -10.50
CA ARG A 5 -17.26 2.03 -11.13
C ARG A 5 -16.23 2.55 -10.12
N CYS A 6 -15.12 3.08 -10.63
CA CYS A 6 -14.09 3.75 -9.85
C CYS A 6 -14.69 4.77 -8.87
N THR A 7 -14.07 4.95 -7.71
CA THR A 7 -14.49 5.84 -6.61
C THR A 7 -14.85 7.25 -7.09
N VAL A 8 -14.16 7.77 -8.10
CA VAL A 8 -14.43 9.09 -8.68
C VAL A 8 -15.84 9.19 -9.26
N PHE A 9 -16.35 8.13 -9.89
CA PHE A 9 -17.70 8.10 -10.44
C PHE A 9 -18.80 7.82 -9.41
N MET A 10 -18.42 7.45 -8.18
CA MET A 10 -19.38 7.20 -7.11
C MET A 10 -19.90 8.48 -6.46
N ASN A 11 -19.15 9.59 -6.56
CA ASN A 11 -19.57 10.87 -5.97
C ASN A 11 -20.92 11.36 -6.47
N SER A 12 -21.23 11.19 -7.76
CA SER A 12 -22.54 11.57 -8.31
C SER A 12 -23.67 10.72 -7.74
N LYS A 13 -23.44 9.42 -7.54
CA LYS A 13 -24.42 8.51 -6.97
C LYS A 13 -24.64 8.73 -5.48
N VAL A 14 -23.57 9.06 -4.74
CA VAL A 14 -23.67 9.45 -3.32
C VAL A 14 -24.53 10.69 -3.19
N LYS A 15 -24.28 11.72 -4.01
CA LYS A 15 -25.10 12.95 -4.01
C LYS A 15 -26.57 12.68 -4.38
N GLN A 16 -26.81 11.75 -5.30
CA GLN A 16 -28.16 11.37 -5.65
C GLN A 16 -28.85 10.65 -4.50
N ALA A 17 -28.20 9.65 -3.89
CA ALA A 17 -28.74 8.92 -2.74
C ALA A 17 -29.06 9.87 -1.56
N GLN A 18 -28.21 10.87 -1.31
CA GLN A 18 -28.47 11.90 -0.31
C GLN A 18 -29.73 12.71 -0.65
N LYS A 19 -29.94 13.09 -1.91
CA LYS A 19 -31.15 13.80 -2.35
C LYS A 19 -32.40 12.93 -2.24
N GLU A 20 -32.27 11.64 -2.38
CA GLU A 20 -33.33 10.65 -2.23
C GLU A 20 -33.62 10.28 -0.75
N GLY A 21 -32.89 10.90 0.21
CA GLY A 21 -33.11 10.74 1.63
C GLY A 21 -32.43 9.53 2.26
N ALA A 22 -31.46 8.91 1.57
CA ALA A 22 -30.68 7.83 2.15
C ALA A 22 -29.83 8.34 3.34
N SER A 23 -29.77 7.55 4.41
CA SER A 23 -28.96 7.88 5.56
C SER A 23 -27.46 7.74 5.28
N VAL A 24 -26.63 8.40 6.08
CA VAL A 24 -25.17 8.26 6.00
C VAL A 24 -24.75 6.79 6.19
N ALA A 25 -25.45 6.07 7.07
CA ALA A 25 -25.21 4.65 7.34
C ALA A 25 -25.48 3.79 6.10
N ASP A 26 -26.61 4.01 5.40
CA ASP A 26 -26.96 3.30 4.17
C ASP A 26 -25.97 3.57 3.05
N ILE A 27 -25.56 4.83 2.91
CA ILE A 27 -24.55 5.22 1.90
C ILE A 27 -23.21 4.56 2.20
N SER A 28 -22.75 4.58 3.45
CA SER A 28 -21.49 3.96 3.87
C SER A 28 -21.49 2.45 3.68
N ALA A 29 -22.58 1.78 4.04
CA ALA A 29 -22.76 0.35 3.84
C ALA A 29 -22.76 0.02 2.33
N GLY A 30 -23.49 0.79 1.52
CA GLY A 30 -23.53 0.62 0.07
C GLY A 30 -22.16 0.81 -0.59
N LEU A 31 -21.37 1.76 -0.10
CA LEU A 31 -19.99 1.98 -0.57
C LEU A 31 -19.09 0.79 -0.25
N ALA A 32 -19.10 0.32 1.00
CA ALA A 32 -18.33 -0.83 1.44
C ALA A 32 -18.68 -2.09 0.63
N TYR A 33 -19.96 -2.34 0.46
CA TYR A 33 -20.47 -3.45 -0.36
C TYR A 33 -20.00 -3.36 -1.82
N SER A 34 -20.07 -2.17 -2.41
CA SER A 34 -19.64 -1.93 -3.79
C SER A 34 -18.13 -2.15 -3.98
N VAL A 35 -17.31 -1.73 -3.02
CA VAL A 35 -15.86 -1.95 -3.05
C VAL A 35 -15.52 -3.44 -3.06
N ILE A 36 -16.10 -4.21 -2.15
CA ILE A 36 -15.88 -5.65 -2.07
C ILE A 36 -16.39 -6.36 -3.33
N LYS A 37 -17.58 -6.02 -3.78
CA LYS A 37 -18.14 -6.59 -5.02
C LYS A 37 -17.24 -6.33 -6.22
N ASN A 38 -16.68 -5.13 -6.32
CA ASN A 38 -15.75 -4.79 -7.38
C ASN A 38 -14.44 -5.56 -7.27
N ALA A 39 -13.88 -5.68 -6.06
CA ALA A 39 -12.66 -6.44 -5.81
C ALA A 39 -12.82 -7.92 -6.19
N LEU A 40 -13.87 -8.57 -5.74
CA LEU A 40 -14.09 -9.99 -5.99
C LEU A 40 -14.40 -10.28 -7.47
N PHE A 41 -15.39 -9.62 -8.03
CA PHE A 41 -15.90 -9.99 -9.35
C PHE A 41 -15.19 -9.33 -10.53
N LYS A 42 -14.54 -8.17 -10.33
CA LYS A 42 -13.83 -7.50 -11.42
C LYS A 42 -12.32 -7.64 -11.36
N VAL A 43 -11.74 -7.56 -10.16
CA VAL A 43 -10.29 -7.59 -10.00
C VAL A 43 -9.82 -9.04 -9.89
N ILE A 44 -10.35 -9.78 -8.93
CA ILE A 44 -10.00 -11.19 -8.69
C ILE A 44 -10.69 -12.09 -9.73
N LYS A 45 -11.84 -11.66 -10.28
CA LYS A 45 -12.64 -12.36 -11.28
C LYS A 45 -13.19 -13.70 -10.79
N VAL A 46 -13.58 -13.76 -9.53
CA VAL A 46 -14.32 -14.89 -8.97
C VAL A 46 -15.68 -14.94 -9.67
N SER A 47 -16.05 -16.09 -10.20
CA SER A 47 -17.35 -16.26 -10.88
C SER A 47 -18.47 -16.45 -9.86
N ASP A 48 -18.20 -17.21 -8.80
CA ASP A 48 -19.10 -17.46 -7.69
C ASP A 48 -18.35 -17.38 -6.35
N ALA A 49 -19.01 -16.88 -5.32
CA ALA A 49 -18.41 -16.73 -4.00
C ALA A 49 -17.98 -18.07 -3.37
N SER A 50 -18.60 -19.18 -3.75
CA SER A 50 -18.22 -20.52 -3.29
C SER A 50 -16.80 -20.95 -3.70
N GLU A 51 -16.24 -20.34 -4.76
CA GLU A 51 -14.85 -20.58 -5.19
C GLU A 51 -13.82 -20.13 -4.13
N LEU A 52 -14.20 -19.22 -3.21
CA LEU A 52 -13.33 -18.76 -2.14
C LEU A 52 -13.09 -19.82 -1.05
N GLY A 53 -13.88 -20.90 -1.04
CA GLY A 53 -13.81 -21.94 -0.02
C GLY A 53 -14.56 -21.56 1.26
N LYS A 54 -14.46 -22.44 2.27
CA LYS A 54 -15.19 -22.29 3.54
C LYS A 54 -14.38 -21.59 4.63
N ASN A 55 -13.07 -21.69 4.58
CA ASN A 55 -12.15 -21.12 5.58
C ASN A 55 -11.43 -19.92 4.96
N ILE A 56 -11.98 -18.74 5.21
CA ILE A 56 -11.46 -17.51 4.60
C ILE A 56 -10.76 -16.68 5.66
N VAL A 57 -9.51 -16.31 5.39
CA VAL A 57 -8.75 -15.34 6.19
C VAL A 57 -8.60 -14.08 5.39
N VAL A 58 -9.02 -12.96 5.96
CA VAL A 58 -8.88 -11.64 5.33
C VAL A 58 -7.71 -10.88 5.94
N GLN A 59 -6.98 -10.16 5.10
CA GLN A 59 -5.82 -9.38 5.50
C GLN A 59 -5.78 -8.02 4.81
N GLY A 60 -5.01 -7.11 5.39
CA GLY A 60 -4.89 -5.73 4.95
C GLY A 60 -5.68 -4.77 5.83
N GLY A 61 -5.18 -3.53 5.95
CA GLY A 61 -5.75 -2.50 6.83
C GLY A 61 -7.20 -2.14 6.51
N THR A 62 -7.63 -2.33 5.27
CA THR A 62 -9.01 -2.07 4.85
C THR A 62 -10.02 -2.93 5.61
N PHE A 63 -9.64 -4.15 6.00
CA PHE A 63 -10.52 -5.04 6.76
C PHE A 63 -10.67 -4.68 8.24
N TYR A 64 -9.94 -3.69 8.76
CA TYR A 64 -10.25 -3.11 10.07
C TYR A 64 -11.57 -2.33 10.08
N ASN A 65 -12.08 -1.94 8.92
CA ASN A 65 -13.41 -1.38 8.78
C ASN A 65 -14.46 -2.52 8.82
N ASP A 66 -15.26 -2.54 9.87
CA ASP A 66 -16.27 -3.59 10.08
C ASP A 66 -17.35 -3.60 8.99
N ALA A 67 -17.67 -2.46 8.38
CA ALA A 67 -18.59 -2.42 7.26
C ALA A 67 -18.03 -3.15 6.03
N VAL A 68 -16.73 -3.09 5.82
CA VAL A 68 -16.03 -3.81 4.73
C VAL A 68 -16.01 -5.30 5.03
N LEU A 69 -15.66 -5.69 6.25
CA LEU A 69 -15.68 -7.09 6.68
C LEU A 69 -17.07 -7.70 6.53
N ARG A 70 -18.09 -7.01 7.03
CA ARG A 70 -19.48 -7.47 6.94
C ARG A 70 -19.98 -7.57 5.50
N SER A 71 -19.60 -6.62 4.66
CA SER A 71 -19.93 -6.66 3.23
C SER A 71 -19.30 -7.87 2.55
N PHE A 72 -18.05 -8.20 2.91
CA PHE A 72 -17.37 -9.39 2.41
C PHE A 72 -18.10 -10.65 2.83
N GLU A 73 -18.39 -10.82 4.12
CA GLU A 73 -19.12 -11.98 4.66
C GLU A 73 -20.49 -12.16 4.02
N THR A 74 -21.20 -11.06 3.78
CA THR A 74 -22.52 -11.06 3.12
C THR A 74 -22.41 -11.55 1.68
N ILE A 75 -21.37 -11.14 0.94
CA ILE A 75 -21.16 -11.56 -0.44
C ILE A 75 -20.65 -13.01 -0.51
N ALA A 76 -19.73 -13.36 0.39
CA ALA A 76 -19.13 -14.70 0.44
C ALA A 76 -20.07 -15.76 1.02
N GLY A 77 -21.13 -15.35 1.74
CA GLY A 77 -22.07 -16.27 2.37
C GLY A 77 -21.49 -17.06 3.55
N CYS A 78 -20.33 -16.64 4.08
CA CYS A 78 -19.65 -17.28 5.21
C CYS A 78 -18.93 -16.24 6.05
N GLN A 79 -18.57 -16.63 7.28
CA GLN A 79 -17.75 -15.81 8.16
C GLN A 79 -16.29 -15.80 7.70
N ALA A 80 -15.63 -14.67 7.85
CA ALA A 80 -14.22 -14.51 7.56
C ALA A 80 -13.42 -14.27 8.84
N ILE A 81 -12.27 -14.89 8.94
CA ILE A 81 -11.32 -14.69 10.03
C ILE A 81 -10.49 -13.46 9.74
N ARG A 82 -10.60 -12.45 10.59
CA ARG A 82 -9.74 -11.27 10.58
C ARG A 82 -8.77 -11.36 11.74
N PRO A 83 -7.49 -11.70 11.50
CA PRO A 83 -6.48 -11.73 12.56
C PRO A 83 -6.23 -10.32 13.13
N ASP A 84 -5.82 -10.24 14.40
CA ASP A 84 -5.47 -8.96 15.04
C ASP A 84 -4.37 -8.20 14.28
N ILE A 85 -3.47 -8.95 13.66
CA ILE A 85 -2.38 -8.41 12.84
C ILE A 85 -2.74 -8.25 11.35
N ALA A 86 -4.04 -8.25 11.01
CA ALA A 86 -4.50 -8.21 9.61
C ALA A 86 -3.83 -7.09 8.79
N GLY A 87 -3.60 -5.92 9.37
CA GLY A 87 -2.98 -4.79 8.69
C GLY A 87 -1.50 -4.96 8.37
N ILE A 88 -0.79 -5.83 9.07
CA ILE A 88 0.64 -6.08 8.89
C ILE A 88 0.96 -7.50 8.39
N MET A 89 -0.05 -8.28 8.04
CA MET A 89 0.13 -9.66 7.56
C MET A 89 1.08 -9.77 6.37
N GLY A 90 1.07 -8.77 5.46
CA GLY A 90 2.00 -8.71 4.34
C GLY A 90 3.46 -8.59 4.79
N ALA A 91 3.73 -7.72 5.76
CA ALA A 91 5.06 -7.56 6.35
C ALA A 91 5.51 -8.83 7.10
N PHE A 92 4.59 -9.43 7.86
CA PHE A 92 4.84 -10.70 8.54
C PHE A 92 5.18 -11.82 7.54
N GLY A 93 4.39 -11.96 6.47
CA GLY A 93 4.65 -12.93 5.41
C GLY A 93 5.99 -12.68 4.72
N ALA A 94 6.34 -11.43 4.44
CA ALA A 94 7.64 -11.08 3.87
C ALA A 94 8.81 -11.47 4.79
N ALA A 95 8.66 -11.29 6.10
CA ALA A 95 9.65 -11.70 7.08
C ALA A 95 9.82 -13.24 7.11
N LEU A 96 8.73 -13.99 7.02
CA LEU A 96 8.78 -15.45 6.94
C LEU A 96 9.49 -15.92 5.67
N ILE A 97 9.17 -15.33 4.51
CA ILE A 97 9.83 -15.64 3.25
C ILE A 97 11.32 -15.28 3.29
N ALA A 98 11.66 -14.13 3.87
CA ALA A 98 13.06 -13.75 4.05
C ALA A 98 13.80 -14.77 4.90
N ARG A 99 13.22 -15.17 6.03
CA ARG A 99 13.77 -16.21 6.91
C ARG A 99 13.99 -17.54 6.17
N GLU A 100 13.03 -17.98 5.37
CA GLU A 100 13.11 -19.20 4.59
C GLU A 100 14.21 -19.14 3.53
N ARG A 101 14.29 -18.04 2.79
CA ARG A 101 15.27 -17.85 1.70
C ARG A 101 16.70 -17.73 2.19
N TYR A 102 16.93 -17.03 3.28
CA TYR A 102 18.26 -16.87 3.85
C TYR A 102 18.69 -18.08 4.69
N GLY A 103 17.73 -18.93 5.09
CA GLY A 103 17.95 -20.10 5.94
C GLY A 103 18.50 -19.68 7.30
N PHE A 104 18.76 -20.65 8.15
CA PHE A 104 19.52 -20.48 9.39
C PHE A 104 21.03 -20.48 9.15
N LYS A 105 21.46 -20.14 7.95
CA LYS A 105 22.90 -19.97 7.65
C LYS A 105 23.39 -18.82 8.53
N GLU A 106 24.53 -19.05 9.19
CA GLU A 106 25.23 -18.06 9.99
C GLU A 106 25.11 -16.69 9.33
N CYS A 107 24.59 -15.71 10.07
CA CYS A 107 24.36 -14.36 9.57
C CYS A 107 25.66 -13.85 8.97
N LYS A 108 25.71 -13.77 7.65
CA LYS A 108 26.72 -12.96 6.99
C LYS A 108 26.55 -11.55 7.53
N ASN A 109 27.65 -10.86 7.79
CA ASN A 109 27.67 -9.50 8.31
C ASN A 109 26.59 -8.67 7.59
N THR A 110 25.63 -8.18 8.35
CA THR A 110 24.60 -7.30 7.82
C THR A 110 25.22 -5.97 7.39
N THR A 111 24.67 -5.37 6.34
CA THR A 111 25.00 -3.99 5.95
C THR A 111 24.09 -2.97 6.65
N MET A 112 23.18 -3.44 7.52
CA MET A 112 22.37 -2.54 8.36
C MET A 112 23.26 -1.81 9.36
N LEU A 113 22.98 -0.54 9.56
CA LEU A 113 23.58 0.24 10.61
C LEU A 113 23.16 -0.30 11.98
N SER A 114 24.08 -0.28 12.95
CA SER A 114 23.76 -0.55 14.35
C SER A 114 22.88 0.57 14.92
N ILE A 115 22.27 0.34 16.08
CA ILE A 115 21.45 1.35 16.76
C ILE A 115 22.29 2.60 17.08
N ASP A 116 23.54 2.40 17.50
CA ASP A 116 24.46 3.52 17.82
C ASP A 116 24.79 4.34 16.57
N GLU A 117 25.12 3.67 15.44
CA GLU A 117 25.34 4.34 14.16
C GLU A 117 24.09 5.08 13.65
N ILE A 118 22.88 4.55 13.92
CA ILE A 118 21.63 5.24 13.57
C ILE A 118 21.43 6.49 14.43
N ASN A 119 21.72 6.43 15.72
CA ASN A 119 21.58 7.55 16.64
C ASN A 119 22.59 8.68 16.34
N GLU A 120 23.77 8.34 15.84
CA GLU A 120 24.80 9.27 15.42
C GLU A 120 24.65 9.75 13.97
N LEU A 121 23.68 9.20 13.23
CA LEU A 121 23.51 9.49 11.82
C LEU A 121 23.07 10.94 11.61
N THR A 122 23.95 11.73 11.04
CA THR A 122 23.65 13.10 10.61
C THR A 122 23.57 13.19 9.10
N TYR A 123 22.77 14.10 8.61
CA TYR A 123 22.66 14.35 7.18
C TYR A 123 22.45 15.84 6.90
N THR A 124 22.87 16.27 5.72
CA THR A 124 22.58 17.59 5.17
C THR A 124 21.74 17.47 3.92
N THR A 125 20.75 18.34 3.79
CA THR A 125 19.86 18.35 2.61
C THR A 125 20.20 19.54 1.72
N SER A 126 20.36 19.28 0.43
CA SER A 126 20.52 20.31 -0.59
C SER A 126 19.53 20.09 -1.75
N MET A 127 19.18 21.15 -2.44
CA MET A 127 18.32 21.09 -3.61
C MET A 127 19.09 21.39 -4.87
N ALA A 128 18.82 20.65 -5.95
CA ALA A 128 19.38 20.88 -7.28
C ALA A 128 18.31 20.72 -8.36
N LYS A 129 18.59 21.22 -9.56
CA LYS A 129 17.77 20.93 -10.74
C LYS A 129 18.50 19.91 -11.61
N CYS A 130 17.76 18.90 -12.07
CA CYS A 130 18.25 17.97 -13.07
C CYS A 130 18.24 18.63 -14.44
N ASN A 131 19.39 18.69 -15.10
CA ASN A 131 19.52 19.24 -16.44
C ASN A 131 19.54 18.16 -17.53
N GLY A 132 19.14 16.92 -17.20
CA GLY A 132 19.21 15.78 -18.12
C GLY A 132 18.13 15.77 -19.22
N CYS A 133 17.07 16.58 -19.09
CA CYS A 133 16.00 16.73 -20.07
C CYS A 133 15.15 17.99 -19.77
N THR A 134 14.19 18.27 -20.66
CA THR A 134 13.28 19.44 -20.56
C THR A 134 12.40 19.46 -19.28
N ASN A 135 12.23 18.32 -18.57
CA ASN A 135 11.46 18.28 -17.34
C ASN A 135 12.09 19.06 -16.17
N ASN A 136 13.40 19.28 -16.19
CA ASN A 136 14.12 20.04 -15.16
C ASN A 136 13.70 19.70 -13.73
N CYS A 137 13.65 18.39 -13.42
CA CYS A 137 13.17 17.89 -12.12
C CYS A 137 13.92 18.56 -10.98
N ARG A 138 13.17 18.98 -9.96
CA ARG A 138 13.75 19.46 -8.70
C ARG A 138 14.19 18.24 -7.89
N LEU A 139 15.47 18.14 -7.60
CA LEU A 139 16.10 17.06 -6.85
C LEU A 139 16.33 17.49 -5.41
N THR A 140 16.06 16.59 -4.48
CA THR A 140 16.48 16.71 -3.10
C THR A 140 17.63 15.73 -2.86
N ILE A 141 18.76 16.22 -2.42
CA ILE A 141 19.99 15.46 -2.21
C ILE A 141 20.28 15.43 -0.72
N ASN A 142 20.16 14.27 -0.11
CA ASN A 142 20.56 14.05 1.27
C ASN A 142 21.97 13.44 1.29
N LYS A 143 22.90 14.12 1.94
CA LYS A 143 24.27 13.64 2.16
C LYS A 143 24.40 13.22 3.62
N PHE A 144 24.73 11.97 3.86
CA PHE A 144 24.91 11.39 5.18
C PHE A 144 26.38 11.49 5.64
N SER A 145 26.60 11.49 6.95
CA SER A 145 27.94 11.57 7.59
C SER A 145 28.92 10.51 7.05
N GLY A 146 28.45 9.33 6.66
CA GLY A 146 29.25 8.27 6.05
C GLY A 146 29.56 8.46 4.55
N GLY A 147 29.37 9.65 3.97
CA GLY A 147 29.63 9.94 2.55
C GLY A 147 28.56 9.43 1.57
N ARG A 148 27.59 8.65 2.04
CA ARG A 148 26.48 8.16 1.23
C ARG A 148 25.56 9.31 0.81
N LYS A 149 25.05 9.24 -0.40
CA LYS A 149 24.08 10.21 -0.92
C LYS A 149 22.80 9.51 -1.30
N TYR A 150 21.68 10.14 -0.97
CA TYR A 150 20.36 9.72 -1.44
C TYR A 150 19.71 10.87 -2.20
N ILE A 151 19.25 10.58 -3.41
CA ILE A 151 18.63 11.57 -4.29
C ILE A 151 17.17 11.17 -4.49
N SER A 152 16.27 12.13 -4.30
CA SER A 152 14.83 11.98 -4.54
C SER A 152 14.29 13.12 -5.40
N GLY A 153 13.05 12.96 -5.90
CA GLY A 153 12.43 13.96 -6.80
C GLY A 153 12.76 13.75 -8.29
N ASN A 154 13.65 12.82 -8.61
CA ASN A 154 13.90 12.39 -9.98
C ASN A 154 12.72 11.60 -10.55
N ARG A 155 12.38 11.85 -11.83
CA ARG A 155 11.35 11.08 -12.55
C ARG A 155 11.93 9.98 -13.44
N CYS A 156 13.25 9.89 -13.52
CA CYS A 156 13.99 8.88 -14.27
C CYS A 156 15.42 8.75 -13.72
N GLU A 157 16.14 7.73 -14.14
CA GLU A 157 17.50 7.45 -13.69
C GLU A 157 18.52 8.55 -14.03
N ARG A 158 18.26 9.37 -15.07
CA ARG A 158 19.13 10.49 -15.43
C ARG A 158 19.30 11.48 -14.28
N GLY A 159 18.29 11.67 -13.44
CA GLY A 159 18.38 12.52 -12.27
C GLY A 159 19.34 12.01 -11.18
N LEU A 160 19.61 10.72 -11.15
CA LEU A 160 20.57 10.10 -10.23
C LEU A 160 22.03 10.36 -10.66
N GLY A 161 22.27 10.49 -11.97
CA GLY A 161 23.60 10.74 -12.53
C GLY A 161 24.03 12.20 -12.57
N THR A 162 23.12 13.15 -12.29
CA THR A 162 23.41 14.59 -12.34
C THR A 162 24.29 15.05 -11.16
N VAL A 163 24.45 14.24 -10.15
CA VAL A 163 25.42 14.46 -9.08
C VAL A 163 26.70 13.73 -9.49
N SER A 164 27.54 14.42 -10.25
CA SER A 164 28.90 13.99 -10.50
C SER A 164 29.55 13.71 -9.13
N TYR A 165 30.00 12.48 -8.95
CA TYR A 165 30.87 12.12 -7.85
C TYR A 165 32.19 12.83 -8.08
N THR A 166 32.30 14.07 -7.68
CA THR A 166 33.62 14.68 -7.49
C THR A 166 34.23 13.99 -6.28
N HIS A 167 35.23 13.17 -6.59
CA HIS A 167 36.08 12.49 -5.64
C HIS A 167 36.69 13.46 -4.63
#